data_55807e8478915ef2f1200eea962f7a32
#
_entry.id   55807e8478915ef2f1200eea962f7a32
#
_cell.length_a   1.000
_cell.length_b   1.000
_cell.length_c   1.000
_cell.angle_alpha   90.00
_cell.angle_beta   90.00
_cell.angle_gamma   90.00
#
_symmetry.space_group_name_H-M   'P 1'
#
loop_
_entity.id
_entity.type
_entity.pdbx_description
1 polymer ?
#
loop_
_entity_poly.entity_id
_entity_poly.type
_entity_poly.pdbx_seq_one_letter_code
_entity_poly.pdbx_strand_id
1 'polypeptide(L)'
;MFYFRFTADTPYCGTELVDYQKFEERPTDAELDEIAEDLAHNNAESYEYLVTGWGDDNFEDEDEEAEALENYYADCCGTWEEITEEEFEENA
;
A
#
# COMPACT_ATOMS: atom_id res chain seq x y z
N MET A 1 18.98 14.33 9.01
CA MET A 1 18.37 13.22 8.26
C MET A 1 17.05 12.83 8.90
N PHE A 2 16.03 12.58 8.10
CA PHE A 2 14.69 12.21 8.57
C PHE A 2 14.35 10.80 8.11
N TYR A 3 13.76 10.01 8.97
CA TYR A 3 13.48 8.60 8.73
C TYR A 3 11.99 8.34 8.86
N PHE A 4 11.43 7.58 7.93
CA PHE A 4 9.99 7.28 7.89
C PHE A 4 9.75 5.82 7.58
N ARG A 5 8.68 5.30 8.16
CA ARG A 5 8.16 3.98 7.85
C ARG A 5 6.83 4.15 7.13
N PHE A 6 6.72 3.57 5.95
CA PHE A 6 5.50 3.56 5.15
C PHE A 6 4.90 2.16 5.21
N THR A 7 3.61 2.07 5.45
CA THR A 7 2.92 0.79 5.52
C THR A 7 1.75 0.80 4.55
N ALA A 8 1.66 -0.23 3.72
CA ALA A 8 0.55 -0.43 2.81
C ALA A 8 -0.19 -1.70 3.20
N ASP A 9 -1.51 -1.68 3.13
CA ASP A 9 -2.35 -2.81 3.52
C ASP A 9 -3.51 -2.98 2.55
N THR A 10 -3.99 -4.22 2.44
CA THR A 10 -5.18 -4.56 1.66
C THR A 10 -6.19 -5.23 2.59
N PRO A 11 -7.46 -5.43 2.17
CA PRO A 11 -8.41 -6.16 3.01
C PRO A 11 -8.11 -7.65 3.19
N TYR A 12 -7.10 -8.18 2.50
CA TYR A 12 -6.69 -9.58 2.63
C TYR A 12 -5.55 -9.74 3.62
N CYS A 13 -5.56 -10.81 4.40
CA CYS A 13 -4.51 -11.10 5.36
C CYS A 13 -3.19 -11.45 4.67
N GLY A 14 -2.08 -11.01 5.25
CA GLY A 14 -0.74 -11.35 4.75
C GLY A 14 -0.28 -10.54 3.55
N THR A 15 -0.98 -9.46 3.22
CA THR A 15 -0.63 -8.59 2.10
C THR A 15 0.02 -7.27 2.53
N GLU A 16 0.28 -7.11 3.81
CA GLU A 16 0.92 -5.90 4.33
C GLU A 16 2.34 -5.73 3.78
N LEU A 17 2.65 -4.51 3.35
CA LEU A 17 3.97 -4.15 2.87
C LEU A 17 4.50 -2.99 3.70
N VAL A 18 5.73 -3.10 4.17
CA VAL A 18 6.40 -2.06 4.95
C VAL A 18 7.66 -1.62 4.20
N ASP A 19 7.81 -0.30 4.04
CA ASP A 19 8.97 0.29 3.39
C ASP A 19 9.57 1.36 4.30
N TYR A 20 10.90 1.40 4.36
CA TYR A 20 11.64 2.36 5.16
C TYR A 20 12.40 3.31 4.26
N GLN A 21 12.21 4.62 4.44
CA GLN A 21 12.89 5.63 3.61
C GLN A 21 13.53 6.70 4.47
N LYS A 22 14.62 7.27 3.97
CA LYS A 22 15.31 8.38 4.62
C LYS A 22 15.41 9.57 3.67
N PHE A 23 15.35 10.77 4.23
CA PHE A 23 15.38 12.03 3.47
C PHE A 23 16.35 13.00 4.11
N GLU A 24 17.09 13.75 3.30
CA GLU A 24 17.97 14.81 3.79
C GLU A 24 17.18 15.99 4.34
N GLU A 25 16.04 16.31 3.69
CA GLU A 25 15.11 17.33 4.12
C GLU A 25 13.78 16.68 4.46
N ARG A 26 13.12 17.16 5.50
CA ARG A 26 11.83 16.59 5.90
C ARG A 26 10.78 16.90 4.85
N PRO A 27 10.16 15.89 4.22
CA PRO A 27 9.05 16.10 3.30
C PRO A 27 7.85 16.71 4.03
N THR A 28 6.98 17.38 3.28
CA THR A 28 5.72 17.86 3.83
C THR A 28 4.78 16.68 4.12
N ASP A 29 3.80 16.91 4.97
CA ASP A 29 2.78 15.88 5.25
C ASP A 29 2.07 15.45 3.97
N ALA A 30 1.80 16.41 3.06
CA ALA A 30 1.17 16.09 1.78
C ALA A 30 2.06 15.19 0.91
N GLU A 31 3.36 15.43 0.88
CA GLU A 31 4.30 14.58 0.16
C GLU A 31 4.39 13.17 0.76
N LEU A 32 4.39 13.07 2.09
CA LEU A 32 4.40 11.79 2.79
C LEU A 32 3.12 11.00 2.54
N ASP A 33 1.97 11.67 2.53
CA ASP A 33 0.68 11.06 2.19
C ASP A 33 0.69 10.52 0.77
N GLU A 34 1.25 11.27 -0.17
CA GLU A 34 1.35 10.85 -1.58
C GLU A 34 2.23 9.60 -1.72
N ILE A 35 3.37 9.56 -1.03
CA ILE A 35 4.26 8.39 -1.04
C ILE A 35 3.53 7.17 -0.48
N ALA A 36 2.81 7.33 0.63
CA ALA A 36 2.04 6.25 1.24
C ALA A 36 0.92 5.75 0.32
N GLU A 37 0.22 6.66 -0.35
CA GLU A 37 -0.83 6.30 -1.32
C GLU A 37 -0.26 5.54 -2.52
N ASP A 38 0.88 5.98 -3.06
CA ASP A 38 1.55 5.30 -4.17
C ASP A 38 1.96 3.89 -3.77
N LEU A 39 2.51 3.74 -2.57
CA LEU A 39 2.89 2.43 -2.05
C LEU A 39 1.67 1.51 -1.90
N ALA A 40 0.58 2.05 -1.36
CA ALA A 40 -0.67 1.31 -1.20
C ALA A 40 -1.24 0.86 -2.55
N HIS A 41 -1.20 1.73 -3.55
CA HIS A 41 -1.68 1.42 -4.90
C HIS A 41 -0.84 0.31 -5.54
N ASN A 42 0.49 0.42 -5.48
CA ASN A 42 1.39 -0.58 -6.04
C ASN A 42 1.22 -1.94 -5.34
N ASN A 43 1.05 -1.93 -4.02
CA ASN A 43 0.80 -3.14 -3.25
C ASN A 43 -0.54 -3.76 -3.63
N ALA A 44 -1.58 -2.94 -3.80
CA ALA A 44 -2.90 -3.39 -4.22
C ALA A 44 -2.86 -4.06 -5.59
N GLU A 45 -2.14 -3.47 -6.56
CA GLU A 45 -1.96 -4.07 -7.88
C GLU A 45 -1.31 -5.46 -7.80
N SER A 46 -0.33 -5.62 -6.92
CA SER A 46 0.37 -6.90 -6.75
C SER A 46 -0.54 -8.02 -6.27
N TYR A 47 -1.61 -7.70 -5.54
CA TYR A 47 -2.55 -8.67 -4.98
C TYR A 47 -3.92 -8.64 -5.65
N GLU A 48 -4.06 -7.95 -6.77
CA GLU A 48 -5.31 -7.86 -7.52
C GLU A 48 -5.87 -9.23 -7.90
N TYR A 49 -4.99 -10.20 -8.15
CA TYR A 49 -5.39 -11.56 -8.48
C TYR A 49 -6.23 -12.24 -7.38
N LEU A 50 -6.11 -11.78 -6.14
CA LEU A 50 -6.93 -12.30 -5.04
C LEU A 50 -8.42 -11.94 -5.23
N VAL A 51 -8.68 -10.84 -5.92
CA VAL A 51 -10.05 -10.41 -6.25
C VAL A 51 -10.54 -11.13 -7.49
N THR A 52 -9.70 -11.23 -8.53
CA THR A 52 -10.08 -11.77 -9.84
C THR A 52 -9.98 -13.30 -9.93
N GLY A 53 -9.32 -13.95 -8.94
CA GLY A 53 -9.34 -15.40 -8.82
C GLY A 53 -8.42 -16.17 -9.76
N TRP A 54 -7.18 -15.73 -9.93
CA TRP A 54 -6.17 -16.49 -10.67
C TRP A 54 -6.55 -16.82 -12.12
N GLY A 55 -7.36 -15.97 -12.74
CA GLY A 55 -7.79 -16.19 -14.10
C GLY A 55 -9.04 -17.06 -14.27
N ASP A 56 -9.64 -17.51 -13.17
CA ASP A 56 -10.94 -18.15 -13.23
C ASP A 56 -12.02 -17.11 -13.37
N ASP A 57 -13.14 -17.46 -14.05
CA ASP A 57 -14.28 -16.59 -14.19
C ASP A 57 -15.09 -16.56 -12.88
N ASN A 58 -14.62 -15.79 -11.90
CA ASN A 58 -15.30 -15.61 -10.63
C ASN A 58 -16.49 -14.67 -10.73
N PHE A 59 -16.58 -13.92 -11.82
CA PHE A 59 -17.61 -12.92 -12.04
C PHE A 59 -18.37 -13.24 -13.32
N GLU A 60 -19.68 -13.03 -13.29
CA GLU A 60 -20.53 -13.30 -14.43
C GLU A 60 -20.37 -12.28 -15.56
N ASP A 61 -20.00 -11.03 -15.21
CA ASP A 61 -19.78 -9.96 -16.18
C ASP A 61 -18.66 -9.02 -15.76
N GLU A 62 -18.23 -8.17 -16.69
CA GLU A 62 -17.15 -7.21 -16.48
C GLU A 62 -17.53 -6.12 -15.48
N ASP A 63 -18.79 -5.73 -15.40
CA ASP A 63 -19.28 -4.71 -14.50
C ASP A 63 -19.16 -5.17 -13.04
N GLU A 64 -19.47 -6.43 -12.76
CA GLU A 64 -19.34 -7.02 -11.44
C GLU A 64 -17.88 -7.08 -11.01
N GLU A 65 -16.99 -7.48 -11.92
CA GLU A 65 -15.54 -7.50 -11.67
C GLU A 65 -15.00 -6.09 -11.39
N ALA A 66 -15.42 -5.11 -12.21
CA ALA A 66 -15.00 -3.73 -12.05
C ALA A 66 -15.45 -3.16 -10.69
N GLU A 67 -16.67 -3.47 -10.27
CA GLU A 67 -17.18 -3.06 -8.96
C GLU A 67 -16.40 -3.70 -7.82
N ALA A 68 -16.09 -4.99 -7.92
CA ALA A 68 -15.31 -5.69 -6.92
C ALA A 68 -13.90 -5.11 -6.79
N LEU A 69 -13.25 -4.78 -7.90
CA LEU A 69 -11.94 -4.14 -7.91
C LEU A 69 -11.98 -2.74 -7.32
N GLU A 70 -13.00 -1.95 -7.66
CA GLU A 70 -13.18 -0.62 -7.11
C GLU A 70 -13.32 -0.66 -5.59
N ASN A 71 -14.12 -1.59 -5.05
CA ASN A 71 -14.27 -1.78 -3.62
C ASN A 71 -12.96 -2.25 -2.97
N TYR A 72 -12.24 -3.12 -3.64
CA TYR A 72 -10.94 -3.60 -3.17
C TYR A 72 -9.93 -2.45 -3.04
N TYR A 73 -9.79 -1.63 -4.08
CA TYR A 73 -8.87 -0.49 -4.03
C TYR A 73 -9.29 0.55 -3.01
N ALA A 74 -10.58 0.75 -2.80
CA ALA A 74 -11.10 1.67 -1.79
C ALA A 74 -10.77 1.22 -0.37
N ASP A 75 -10.68 -0.09 -0.14
CA ASP A 75 -10.33 -0.67 1.17
C ASP A 75 -8.82 -0.77 1.40
N CYS A 76 -8.00 -0.60 0.36
CA CYS A 76 -6.55 -0.55 0.49
C CYS A 76 -6.14 0.79 1.09
N CYS A 77 -5.22 0.75 2.04
CA CYS A 77 -4.76 1.97 2.69
C CYS A 77 -3.24 2.03 2.79
N GLY A 78 -2.73 3.26 2.84
CA GLY A 78 -1.32 3.51 3.07
C GLY A 78 -1.18 4.53 4.19
N THR A 79 -0.23 4.30 5.08
CA THR A 79 0.07 5.17 6.20
C THR A 79 1.57 5.42 6.30
N TRP A 80 1.95 6.45 7.04
CA TRP A 80 3.35 6.73 7.30
C TRP A 80 3.53 7.15 8.75
N GLU A 81 4.74 6.94 9.24
CA GLU A 81 5.13 7.31 10.60
C GLU A 81 6.57 7.77 10.58
N GLU A 82 6.85 8.87 11.26
CA GLU A 82 8.23 9.31 11.46
C GLU A 82 8.86 8.45 12.55
N ILE A 83 10.05 7.91 12.25
CA ILE A 83 10.77 7.02 13.16
C ILE A 83 12.17 7.58 13.47
N THR A 84 12.86 6.96 14.42
CA THR A 84 14.23 7.35 14.77
C THR A 84 15.22 6.67 13.83
N GLU A 85 16.44 7.21 13.79
CA GLU A 85 17.56 6.60 13.07
C GLU A 85 17.80 5.17 13.55
N GLU A 86 17.71 4.95 14.87
CA GLU A 86 17.89 3.64 15.46
C GLU A 86 16.87 2.64 14.95
N GLU A 87 15.59 3.00 14.89
CA GLU A 87 14.54 2.15 14.34
C GLU A 87 14.76 1.87 12.86
N PHE A 88 15.20 2.87 12.11
CA PHE A 88 15.49 2.72 10.69
C PHE A 88 16.62 1.70 10.49
N GLU A 89 17.72 1.82 11.24
CA GLU A 89 18.86 0.92 11.12
C GLU A 89 18.55 -0.52 11.53
N GLU A 90 17.66 -0.70 12.51
CA GLU A 90 17.25 -2.02 12.97
C GLU A 90 16.36 -2.77 11.95
N ASN A 91 15.56 -2.03 11.17
CA ASN A 91 14.52 -2.62 10.33
C ASN A 91 14.75 -2.48 8.82
N ALA A 92 15.66 -1.62 8.41
CA ALA A 92 15.94 -1.39 7.00
C ALA A 92 17.09 -2.20 6.46
#